data_e457f493e1b639574de454d0efeab498
#
_entry.id   e457f493e1b639574de454d0efeab498
#
_cell.length_a   1.000
_cell.length_b   1.000
_cell.length_c   1.000
_cell.angle_alpha   90.00
_cell.angle_beta   90.00
_cell.angle_gamma   90.00
#
_symmetry.space_group_name_H-M   'P 1'
#
loop_
_entity.id
_entity.type
_entity.pdbx_description
1 polymer ?
#
loop_
_entity_poly.entity_id
_entity_poly.type
_entity_poly.pdbx_seq_one_letter_code
_entity_poly.pdbx_strand_id
1 'polypeptide(L)'
;MNYETYQIMLYVLSFLAVIVFVALYFVKAGYGMFRTRSWGWSVPNKIGWVLMEAPSFVAMGLWAWKAGVEVYTPQAVFVGLFMLHYFQRSFVFPLLMKGKSRMPLAIMAMGILFNVVNVTLLAASFFSCALPGKYEPATFWTNPLPWVGAAIFFIGMAINLHADHVIRNLRKPGDTRHYLPEKGFYRYVTSANYFGELVEWTGFALLTASPAAWVFVWWTAANLVPRADAIYKRYCEEFGKQAVGSRKRIIPYIY
;
A
#
# COMPACT_ATOMS: atom_id res chain seq x y z
N MET A 1 3.74 23.33 6.32
CA MET A 1 5.14 22.89 6.37
C MET A 1 5.94 23.71 5.39
N ASN A 2 7.11 24.22 5.77
CA ASN A 2 7.98 24.92 4.82
C ASN A 2 8.72 23.92 3.91
N TYR A 3 9.27 24.40 2.79
CA TYR A 3 9.87 23.57 1.75
C TYR A 3 11.12 22.83 2.24
N GLU A 4 11.95 23.48 3.05
CA GLU A 4 13.16 22.89 3.63
C GLU A 4 12.83 21.69 4.54
N THR A 5 11.90 21.87 5.48
CA THR A 5 11.43 20.77 6.35
C THR A 5 10.83 19.62 5.52
N TYR A 6 10.08 19.93 4.47
CA TYR A 6 9.54 18.94 3.56
C TYR A 6 10.64 18.09 2.90
N GLN A 7 11.69 18.75 2.37
CA GLN A 7 12.82 18.04 1.76
C GLN A 7 13.57 17.16 2.77
N ILE A 8 13.87 17.69 3.97
CA ILE A 8 14.53 16.93 5.03
C ILE A 8 13.71 15.68 5.36
N MET A 9 12.41 15.81 5.52
CA MET A 9 11.54 14.68 5.83
C MET A 9 11.50 13.63 4.69
N LEU A 10 11.54 14.04 3.43
CA LEU A 10 11.66 13.11 2.30
C LEU A 10 12.95 12.31 2.36
N TYR A 11 14.09 12.95 2.65
CA TYR A 11 15.38 12.25 2.78
C TYR A 11 15.39 11.30 3.98
N VAL A 12 14.90 11.75 5.13
CA VAL A 12 14.80 10.94 6.35
C VAL A 12 13.94 9.71 6.11
N LEU A 13 12.75 9.88 5.51
CA LEU A 13 11.89 8.75 5.20
C LEU A 13 12.49 7.81 4.16
N SER A 14 13.15 8.34 3.13
CA SER A 14 13.81 7.50 2.13
C SER A 14 14.91 6.64 2.76
N PHE A 15 15.69 7.20 3.67
CA PHE A 15 16.73 6.48 4.40
C PHE A 15 16.15 5.44 5.37
N LEU A 16 15.12 5.82 6.13
CA LEU A 16 14.41 4.88 7.01
C LEU A 16 13.80 3.71 6.22
N ALA A 17 13.30 3.94 5.01
CA ALA A 17 12.78 2.87 4.15
C ALA A 17 13.88 1.85 3.79
N VAL A 18 15.14 2.28 3.57
CA VAL A 18 16.28 1.35 3.38
C VAL A 18 16.47 0.48 4.62
N ILE A 19 16.47 1.09 5.81
CA ILE A 19 16.62 0.36 7.07
C ILE A 19 15.50 -0.66 7.24
N VAL A 20 14.25 -0.25 7.02
CA VAL A 20 13.08 -1.12 7.14
C VAL A 20 13.13 -2.25 6.10
N PHE A 21 13.50 -1.95 4.86
CA PHE A 21 13.68 -2.96 3.80
C PHE A 21 14.65 -4.06 4.23
N VAL A 22 15.83 -3.68 4.73
CA VAL A 22 16.84 -4.63 5.19
C VAL A 22 16.36 -5.39 6.42
N ALA A 23 15.81 -4.67 7.42
CA ALA A 23 15.36 -5.28 8.68
C ALA A 23 14.25 -6.33 8.47
N LEU A 24 13.35 -6.12 7.51
CA LEU A 24 12.24 -7.05 7.24
C LEU A 24 12.67 -8.37 6.58
N TYR A 25 13.89 -8.51 6.08
CA TYR A 25 14.44 -9.81 5.71
C TYR A 25 14.84 -10.64 6.93
N PHE A 26 15.16 -10.01 8.06
CA PHE A 26 15.57 -10.67 9.30
C PHE A 26 14.42 -10.79 10.29
N VAL A 27 13.53 -9.79 10.37
CA VAL A 27 12.42 -9.73 11.31
C VAL A 27 11.08 -9.80 10.55
N LYS A 28 10.38 -10.92 10.66
CA LYS A 28 9.06 -11.07 10.03
C LYS A 28 8.02 -10.28 10.82
N ALA A 29 7.32 -9.36 10.16
CA ALA A 29 6.21 -8.63 10.76
C ALA A 29 5.10 -9.58 11.22
N GLY A 30 4.81 -9.59 12.51
CA GLY A 30 4.05 -10.60 13.24
C GLY A 30 2.53 -10.54 13.07
N TYR A 31 2.01 -10.31 11.86
CA TYR A 31 0.58 -10.34 11.56
C TYR A 31 0.24 -11.28 10.39
N GLY A 32 -1.05 -11.63 10.23
CA GLY A 32 -1.48 -12.58 9.22
C GLY A 32 -0.89 -13.97 9.46
N MET A 33 -0.33 -14.61 8.42
CA MET A 33 0.27 -15.94 8.50
C MET A 33 1.57 -16.00 9.33
N PHE A 34 2.19 -14.85 9.64
CA PHE A 34 3.41 -14.75 10.46
C PHE A 34 3.13 -14.33 11.90
N ARG A 35 1.89 -14.38 12.35
CA ARG A 35 1.53 -13.98 13.69
C ARG A 35 2.24 -14.84 14.75
N THR A 36 2.93 -14.17 15.68
CA THR A 36 3.54 -14.76 16.88
C THR A 36 3.06 -14.03 18.12
N ARG A 37 3.20 -14.66 19.30
CA ARG A 37 2.90 -14.02 20.60
C ARG A 37 3.98 -13.04 21.05
N SER A 38 5.15 -13.08 20.46
CA SER A 38 6.31 -12.23 20.79
C SER A 38 6.07 -10.73 20.54
N TRP A 39 5.05 -10.37 19.74
CA TRP A 39 4.67 -8.97 19.45
C TRP A 39 3.72 -8.34 20.48
N GLY A 40 3.48 -9.02 21.61
CA GLY A 40 2.70 -8.49 22.74
C GLY A 40 1.18 -8.48 22.51
N TRP A 41 0.53 -7.48 23.07
CA TRP A 41 -0.92 -7.35 23.06
C TRP A 41 -1.45 -7.17 21.64
N SER A 42 -2.67 -7.65 21.40
CA SER A 42 -3.26 -7.64 20.06
C SER A 42 -4.76 -7.39 20.09
N VAL A 43 -5.27 -6.75 19.05
CA VAL A 43 -6.69 -6.48 18.81
C VAL A 43 -7.24 -7.37 17.70
N PRO A 44 -8.57 -7.52 17.56
CA PRO A 44 -9.16 -8.17 16.39
C PRO A 44 -8.66 -7.52 15.10
N ASN A 45 -8.27 -8.34 14.12
CA ASN A 45 -7.59 -7.85 12.92
C ASN A 45 -8.43 -6.84 12.13
N LYS A 46 -9.76 -7.03 12.08
CA LYS A 46 -10.68 -6.07 11.43
C LYS A 46 -10.56 -4.67 12.05
N ILE A 47 -10.61 -4.59 13.38
CA ILE A 47 -10.48 -3.31 14.11
C ILE A 47 -9.08 -2.72 13.89
N GLY A 48 -8.05 -3.57 13.98
CA GLY A 48 -6.67 -3.14 13.75
C GLY A 48 -6.47 -2.51 12.37
N TRP A 49 -7.05 -3.11 11.32
CA TRP A 49 -6.99 -2.55 9.96
C TRP A 49 -7.72 -1.21 9.85
N VAL A 50 -8.95 -1.10 10.38
CA VAL A 50 -9.68 0.17 10.37
C VAL A 50 -8.87 1.26 11.06
N LEU A 51 -8.39 1.01 12.29
CA LEU A 51 -7.65 2.01 13.07
C LEU A 51 -6.29 2.38 12.43
N MET A 52 -5.66 1.45 11.75
CA MET A 52 -4.37 1.65 11.10
C MET A 52 -4.50 2.49 9.82
N GLU A 53 -5.53 2.24 9.00
CA GLU A 53 -5.65 2.83 7.66
C GLU A 53 -6.57 4.05 7.60
N ALA A 54 -7.61 4.12 8.45
CA ALA A 54 -8.55 5.24 8.45
C ALA A 54 -7.89 6.62 8.69
N PRO A 55 -6.80 6.76 9.48
CA PRO A 55 -6.09 8.03 9.59
C PRO A 55 -5.63 8.61 8.25
N SER A 56 -5.21 7.78 7.28
CA SER A 56 -4.85 8.26 5.94
C SER A 56 -6.04 8.86 5.20
N PHE A 57 -7.18 8.17 5.23
CA PHE A 57 -8.42 8.64 4.61
C PHE A 57 -8.88 9.98 5.21
N VAL A 58 -8.98 10.03 6.54
CA VAL A 58 -9.47 11.21 7.27
C VAL A 58 -8.51 12.39 7.10
N ALA A 59 -7.21 12.16 7.28
CA ALA A 59 -6.22 13.23 7.22
C ALA A 59 -6.11 13.83 5.81
N MET A 60 -6.18 13.03 4.74
CA MET A 60 -6.17 13.57 3.37
C MET A 60 -7.40 14.44 3.11
N GLY A 61 -8.58 14.02 3.56
CA GLY A 61 -9.80 14.83 3.47
C GLY A 61 -9.70 16.16 4.23
N LEU A 62 -9.14 16.13 5.44
CA LEU A 62 -8.92 17.34 6.25
C LEU A 62 -7.90 18.29 5.61
N TRP A 63 -6.80 17.76 5.04
CA TRP A 63 -5.83 18.57 4.33
C TRP A 63 -6.40 19.19 3.06
N ALA A 64 -7.18 18.44 2.28
CA ALA A 64 -7.85 18.93 1.08
C ALA A 64 -8.86 20.05 1.41
N TRP A 65 -9.67 19.83 2.46
CA TRP A 65 -10.60 20.86 2.95
C TRP A 65 -9.88 22.12 3.42
N LYS A 66 -8.83 21.99 4.21
CA LYS A 66 -8.02 23.12 4.69
C LYS A 66 -7.32 23.87 3.56
N ALA A 67 -6.93 23.18 2.51
CA ALA A 67 -6.30 23.77 1.33
C ALA A 67 -7.31 24.41 0.36
N GLY A 68 -8.62 24.26 0.58
CA GLY A 68 -9.65 24.79 -0.31
C GLY A 68 -9.62 24.15 -1.70
N VAL A 69 -9.39 22.84 -1.79
CA VAL A 69 -9.23 22.15 -3.09
C VAL A 69 -10.51 22.24 -3.91
N GLU A 70 -10.39 22.85 -5.08
CA GLU A 70 -11.49 22.97 -6.04
C GLU A 70 -11.61 21.71 -6.91
N VAL A 71 -12.85 21.32 -7.24
CA VAL A 71 -13.18 20.05 -7.92
C VAL A 71 -12.51 19.90 -9.30
N TYR A 72 -12.25 21.00 -9.98
CA TYR A 72 -11.68 20.98 -11.34
C TYR A 72 -10.15 20.96 -11.38
N THR A 73 -9.50 20.91 -10.21
CA THR A 73 -8.03 20.93 -10.14
C THR A 73 -7.45 19.52 -10.23
N PRO A 74 -6.21 19.34 -10.72
CA PRO A 74 -5.49 18.07 -10.65
C PRO A 74 -5.39 17.52 -9.22
N GLN A 75 -5.24 18.39 -8.23
CA GLN A 75 -5.18 18.01 -6.82
C GLN A 75 -6.46 17.33 -6.34
N ALA A 76 -7.64 17.72 -6.84
CA ALA A 76 -8.88 17.02 -6.53
C ALA A 76 -8.87 15.56 -7.01
N VAL A 77 -8.30 15.30 -8.18
CA VAL A 77 -8.10 13.94 -8.70
C VAL A 77 -7.14 13.15 -7.81
N PHE A 78 -6.02 13.75 -7.39
CA PHE A 78 -5.04 13.09 -6.50
C PHE A 78 -5.67 12.71 -5.17
N VAL A 79 -6.39 13.65 -4.56
CA VAL A 79 -7.15 13.43 -3.32
C VAL A 79 -8.18 12.33 -3.52
N GLY A 80 -8.97 12.39 -4.59
CA GLY A 80 -10.01 11.43 -4.89
C GLY A 80 -9.48 10.01 -5.04
N LEU A 81 -8.39 9.80 -5.79
CA LEU A 81 -7.78 8.47 -5.98
C LEU A 81 -7.14 7.95 -4.69
N PHE A 82 -6.42 8.80 -3.95
CA PHE A 82 -5.88 8.42 -2.66
C PHE A 82 -6.97 8.02 -1.66
N MET A 83 -8.01 8.81 -1.56
CA MET A 83 -9.16 8.51 -0.70
C MET A 83 -9.94 7.28 -1.16
N LEU A 84 -10.07 7.04 -2.47
CA LEU A 84 -10.69 5.82 -3.01
C LEU A 84 -9.95 4.56 -2.53
N HIS A 85 -8.62 4.54 -2.66
CA HIS A 85 -7.80 3.43 -2.14
C HIS A 85 -7.99 3.25 -0.63
N TYR A 86 -7.83 4.32 0.15
CA TYR A 86 -7.92 4.22 1.61
C TYR A 86 -9.34 3.99 2.11
N PHE A 87 -10.38 4.42 1.41
CA PHE A 87 -11.76 4.02 1.70
C PHE A 87 -11.93 2.51 1.58
N GLN A 88 -11.45 1.96 0.47
CA GLN A 88 -11.46 0.51 0.26
C GLN A 88 -10.65 -0.22 1.33
N ARG A 89 -9.45 0.26 1.63
CA ARG A 89 -8.51 -0.41 2.54
C ARG A 89 -8.92 -0.30 4.01
N SER A 90 -9.49 0.86 4.42
CA SER A 90 -9.92 1.12 5.80
C SER A 90 -11.27 0.52 6.15
N PHE A 91 -12.21 0.53 5.23
CA PHE A 91 -13.60 0.19 5.54
C PHE A 91 -14.07 -1.07 4.81
N VAL A 92 -13.91 -1.14 3.49
CA VAL A 92 -14.43 -2.26 2.70
C VAL A 92 -13.64 -3.55 2.97
N PHE A 93 -12.31 -3.49 2.89
CA PHE A 93 -11.46 -4.66 3.08
C PHE A 93 -11.64 -5.34 4.45
N PRO A 94 -11.61 -4.61 5.60
CA PRO A 94 -11.81 -5.23 6.91
C PRO A 94 -13.19 -5.84 7.09
N LEU A 95 -14.25 -5.23 6.54
CA LEU A 95 -15.59 -5.78 6.58
C LEU A 95 -15.67 -7.12 5.85
N LEU A 96 -14.99 -7.25 4.72
CA LEU A 96 -14.94 -8.47 3.90
C LEU A 96 -14.05 -9.58 4.47
N MET A 97 -13.20 -9.31 5.47
CA MET A 97 -12.34 -10.33 6.09
C MET A 97 -13.17 -11.43 6.76
N LYS A 98 -12.85 -12.70 6.49
CA LYS A 98 -13.56 -13.87 7.03
C LYS A 98 -12.90 -14.48 8.28
N GLY A 99 -11.65 -14.14 8.59
CA GLY A 99 -10.87 -14.77 9.66
C GLY A 99 -11.07 -14.12 11.03
N LYS A 100 -10.72 -14.86 12.09
CA LYS A 100 -10.64 -14.39 13.49
C LYS A 100 -9.20 -14.05 13.91
N SER A 101 -8.33 -13.71 12.95
CA SER A 101 -6.93 -13.33 13.24
C SER A 101 -6.86 -12.03 14.06
N ARG A 102 -5.72 -11.81 14.70
CA ARG A 102 -5.48 -10.64 15.55
C ARG A 102 -4.25 -9.88 15.04
N MET A 103 -4.21 -8.58 15.24
CA MET A 103 -3.12 -7.68 14.91
C MET A 103 -2.44 -7.21 16.19
N PRO A 104 -1.10 -7.30 16.30
CA PRO A 104 -0.37 -6.72 17.43
C PRO A 104 -0.52 -5.21 17.49
N LEU A 105 -0.66 -4.67 18.71
CA LEU A 105 -0.78 -3.21 18.91
C LEU A 105 0.44 -2.45 18.40
N ALA A 106 1.65 -3.01 18.55
CA ALA A 106 2.88 -2.40 18.05
C ALA A 106 2.84 -2.23 16.52
N ILE A 107 2.37 -3.26 15.77
CA ILE A 107 2.23 -3.19 14.31
C ILE A 107 1.20 -2.12 13.92
N MET A 108 0.06 -2.11 14.61
CA MET A 108 -0.99 -1.11 14.37
C MET A 108 -0.48 0.31 14.62
N ALA A 109 0.23 0.54 15.74
CA ALA A 109 0.77 1.85 16.08
C ALA A 109 1.83 2.34 15.08
N MET A 110 2.74 1.46 14.65
CA MET A 110 3.70 1.78 13.59
C MET A 110 3.02 2.13 12.27
N GLY A 111 1.97 1.40 11.89
CA GLY A 111 1.19 1.69 10.69
C GLY A 111 0.46 3.03 10.78
N ILE A 112 -0.18 3.36 11.92
CA ILE A 112 -0.81 4.66 12.17
C ILE A 112 0.22 5.79 12.02
N LEU A 113 1.37 5.67 12.70
CA LEU A 113 2.42 6.68 12.63
C LEU A 113 2.90 6.89 11.20
N PHE A 114 3.22 5.80 10.49
CA PHE A 114 3.62 5.87 9.09
C PHE A 114 2.55 6.56 8.23
N ASN A 115 1.29 6.15 8.36
CA ASN A 115 0.18 6.68 7.58
C ASN A 115 -0.02 8.19 7.80
N VAL A 116 0.05 8.65 9.04
CA VAL A 116 -0.05 10.09 9.37
C VAL A 116 1.11 10.89 8.77
N VAL A 117 2.33 10.39 8.89
CA VAL A 117 3.51 11.06 8.32
C VAL A 117 3.43 11.07 6.79
N ASN A 118 3.12 9.93 6.17
CA ASN A 118 3.02 9.79 4.72
C ASN A 118 1.95 10.72 4.11
N VAL A 119 0.73 10.73 4.67
CA VAL A 119 -0.35 11.59 4.17
C VAL A 119 -0.02 13.07 4.34
N THR A 120 0.68 13.45 5.42
CA THR A 120 1.13 14.82 5.64
C THR A 120 2.14 15.27 4.58
N LEU A 121 3.08 14.40 4.21
CA LEU A 121 4.05 14.70 3.15
C LEU A 121 3.41 14.76 1.77
N LEU A 122 2.47 13.86 1.47
CA LEU A 122 1.71 13.92 0.22
C LEU A 122 0.89 15.21 0.13
N ALA A 123 0.17 15.56 1.19
CA ALA A 123 -0.59 16.81 1.26
C ALA A 123 0.31 18.05 1.10
N ALA A 124 1.47 18.06 1.77
CA ALA A 124 2.44 19.14 1.60
C ALA A 124 2.95 19.24 0.15
N SER A 125 3.23 18.10 -0.48
CA SER A 125 3.65 18.05 -1.88
C SER A 125 2.61 18.59 -2.86
N PHE A 126 1.32 18.43 -2.55
CA PHE A 126 0.23 18.86 -3.43
C PHE A 126 -0.18 20.32 -3.19
N PHE A 127 -0.15 20.78 -1.93
CA PHE A 127 -0.82 22.02 -1.55
C PHE A 127 0.14 23.15 -1.13
N SER A 128 1.27 22.85 -0.51
CA SER A 128 2.14 23.89 0.07
C SER A 128 3.58 23.88 -0.43
N CYS A 129 4.05 22.79 -1.02
CA CYS A 129 5.43 22.63 -1.49
C CYS A 129 5.52 22.33 -3.00
N ALA A 130 4.40 22.36 -3.72
CA ALA A 130 4.40 22.27 -5.17
C ALA A 130 5.04 23.52 -5.78
N LEU A 131 5.81 23.34 -6.87
CA LEU A 131 6.30 24.47 -7.64
C LEU A 131 5.13 25.27 -8.23
N PRO A 132 5.23 26.62 -8.29
CA PRO A 132 4.19 27.43 -8.91
C PRO A 132 3.85 26.95 -10.34
N GLY A 133 2.57 26.86 -10.65
CA GLY A 133 2.10 26.41 -11.97
C GLY A 133 2.16 24.90 -12.24
N LYS A 134 2.78 24.10 -11.36
CA LYS A 134 2.94 22.66 -11.59
C LYS A 134 1.62 21.92 -11.81
N TYR A 135 0.58 22.32 -11.12
CA TYR A 135 -0.75 21.69 -11.17
C TYR A 135 -1.79 22.63 -11.79
N GLU A 136 -1.36 23.51 -12.70
CA GLU A 136 -2.27 24.38 -13.46
C GLU A 136 -3.11 23.50 -14.41
N PRO A 137 -4.46 23.50 -14.28
CA PRO A 137 -5.31 22.59 -15.07
C PRO A 137 -5.13 22.72 -16.58
N ALA A 138 -4.92 23.95 -17.09
CA ALA A 138 -4.78 24.21 -18.52
C ALA A 138 -3.56 23.51 -19.14
N THR A 139 -2.48 23.33 -18.38
CA THR A 139 -1.23 22.72 -18.85
C THR A 139 -1.03 21.30 -18.35
N PHE A 140 -1.52 20.98 -17.16
CA PHE A 140 -1.35 19.67 -16.55
C PHE A 140 -1.95 18.54 -17.40
N TRP A 141 -3.18 18.71 -17.86
CA TRP A 141 -3.91 17.68 -18.60
C TRP A 141 -3.51 17.56 -20.08
N THR A 142 -2.71 18.50 -20.60
CA THR A 142 -2.11 18.38 -21.95
C THR A 142 -0.94 17.41 -21.99
N ASN A 143 -0.30 17.14 -20.85
CA ASN A 143 0.75 16.14 -20.72
C ASN A 143 0.15 14.73 -20.69
N PRO A 144 0.64 13.76 -21.51
CA PRO A 144 0.12 12.39 -21.50
C PRO A 144 0.50 11.60 -20.23
N LEU A 145 1.56 11.96 -19.51
CA LEU A 145 2.06 11.21 -18.36
C LEU A 145 1.04 11.06 -17.22
N PRO A 146 0.28 12.09 -16.81
CA PRO A 146 -0.79 11.95 -15.83
C PRO A 146 -1.85 10.91 -16.23
N TRP A 147 -2.24 10.87 -17.50
CA TRP A 147 -3.23 9.90 -18.00
C TRP A 147 -2.71 8.47 -17.96
N VAL A 148 -1.44 8.28 -18.36
CA VAL A 148 -0.75 6.98 -18.24
C VAL A 148 -0.66 6.57 -16.76
N GLY A 149 -0.30 7.49 -15.88
CA GLY A 149 -0.26 7.27 -14.43
C GLY A 149 -1.62 6.84 -13.88
N ALA A 150 -2.70 7.54 -14.26
CA ALA A 150 -4.06 7.18 -13.86
C ALA A 150 -4.46 5.78 -14.36
N ALA A 151 -4.16 5.44 -15.61
CA ALA A 151 -4.44 4.11 -16.16
C ALA A 151 -3.69 3.01 -15.39
N ILE A 152 -2.40 3.22 -15.09
CA ILE A 152 -1.59 2.29 -14.29
C ILE A 152 -2.14 2.15 -12.87
N PHE A 153 -2.59 3.25 -12.24
CA PHE A 153 -3.23 3.23 -10.92
C PHE A 153 -4.45 2.29 -10.92
N PHE A 154 -5.37 2.46 -11.85
CA PHE A 154 -6.57 1.62 -11.91
C PHE A 154 -6.27 0.17 -12.26
N ILE A 155 -5.28 -0.10 -13.10
CA ILE A 155 -4.82 -1.46 -13.39
C ILE A 155 -4.27 -2.10 -12.11
N GLY A 156 -3.41 -1.40 -11.37
CA GLY A 156 -2.86 -1.88 -10.10
C GLY A 156 -3.95 -2.15 -9.07
N MET A 157 -4.89 -1.23 -8.92
CA MET A 157 -6.04 -1.37 -8.02
C MET A 157 -6.90 -2.58 -8.41
N ALA A 158 -7.18 -2.79 -9.69
CA ALA A 158 -7.95 -3.96 -10.15
C ALA A 158 -7.22 -5.28 -9.85
N ILE A 159 -5.90 -5.34 -10.05
CA ILE A 159 -5.08 -6.50 -9.70
C ILE A 159 -5.11 -6.75 -8.19
N ASN A 160 -4.93 -5.71 -7.37
CA ASN A 160 -4.96 -5.80 -5.90
C ASN A 160 -6.32 -6.32 -5.41
N LEU A 161 -7.43 -5.73 -5.85
CA LEU A 161 -8.78 -6.12 -5.46
C LEU A 161 -9.12 -7.55 -5.87
N HIS A 162 -8.77 -7.94 -7.10
CA HIS A 162 -8.96 -9.29 -7.59
C HIS A 162 -8.12 -10.30 -6.79
N ALA A 163 -6.86 -9.99 -6.51
CA ALA A 163 -5.98 -10.86 -5.74
C ALA A 163 -6.49 -11.04 -4.29
N ASP A 164 -6.94 -9.97 -3.64
CA ASP A 164 -7.55 -10.03 -2.31
C ASP A 164 -8.86 -10.85 -2.33
N HIS A 165 -9.67 -10.73 -3.38
CA HIS A 165 -10.86 -11.56 -3.57
C HIS A 165 -10.50 -13.04 -3.68
N VAL A 166 -9.46 -13.40 -4.43
CA VAL A 166 -8.96 -14.78 -4.56
C VAL A 166 -8.56 -15.32 -3.19
N ILE A 167 -7.67 -14.63 -2.44
CA ILE A 167 -7.23 -15.07 -1.12
C ILE A 167 -8.41 -15.25 -0.15
N ARG A 168 -9.32 -14.30 -0.12
CA ARG A 168 -10.47 -14.29 0.78
C ARG A 168 -11.41 -15.49 0.54
N ASN A 169 -11.46 -16.00 -0.69
CA ASN A 169 -12.31 -17.10 -1.09
C ASN A 169 -11.60 -18.46 -1.20
N LEU A 170 -10.33 -18.55 -0.80
CA LEU A 170 -9.60 -19.83 -0.75
C LEU A 170 -10.18 -20.80 0.27
N ARG A 171 -10.74 -20.27 1.37
CA ARG A 171 -11.23 -21.07 2.49
C ARG A 171 -12.75 -21.05 2.56
N LYS A 172 -13.32 -22.20 2.88
CA LYS A 172 -14.72 -22.30 3.31
C LYS A 172 -14.88 -21.76 4.74
N PRO A 173 -16.08 -21.35 5.16
CA PRO A 173 -16.34 -20.97 6.55
C PRO A 173 -15.92 -22.10 7.51
N GLY A 174 -15.13 -21.78 8.56
CA GLY A 174 -14.62 -22.72 9.53
C GLY A 174 -13.32 -23.45 9.16
N ASP A 175 -12.88 -23.38 7.91
CA ASP A 175 -11.60 -23.98 7.49
C ASP A 175 -10.42 -23.07 7.89
N THR A 176 -9.45 -23.66 8.62
CA THR A 176 -8.25 -22.97 9.11
C THR A 176 -6.98 -23.34 8.34
N ARG A 177 -7.05 -24.28 7.39
CA ARG A 177 -5.89 -24.71 6.58
C ARG A 177 -5.40 -23.60 5.69
N HIS A 178 -4.15 -23.67 5.31
CA HIS A 178 -3.58 -22.79 4.27
C HIS A 178 -3.79 -23.42 2.89
N TYR A 179 -3.90 -22.59 1.89
CA TYR A 179 -4.04 -22.98 0.49
C TYR A 179 -3.14 -22.11 -0.36
N LEU A 180 -2.53 -22.70 -1.36
CA LEU A 180 -1.79 -21.96 -2.38
C LEU A 180 -2.78 -21.28 -3.34
N PRO A 181 -2.77 -19.95 -3.49
CA PRO A 181 -3.62 -19.28 -4.46
C PRO A 181 -3.11 -19.55 -5.88
N GLU A 182 -4.06 -19.74 -6.84
CA GLU A 182 -3.71 -20.12 -8.21
C GLU A 182 -4.41 -19.30 -9.29
N LYS A 183 -5.41 -18.47 -8.92
CA LYS A 183 -6.22 -17.72 -9.89
C LYS A 183 -5.62 -16.34 -10.18
N GLY A 184 -5.88 -15.82 -11.38
CA GLY A 184 -5.42 -14.49 -11.80
C GLY A 184 -3.90 -14.37 -11.77
N PHE A 185 -3.38 -13.28 -11.26
CA PHE A 185 -1.94 -13.03 -11.17
C PHE A 185 -1.18 -13.99 -10.23
N TYR A 186 -1.87 -14.75 -9.36
CA TYR A 186 -1.24 -15.82 -8.59
C TYR A 186 -0.69 -16.97 -9.42
N ARG A 187 -1.00 -17.03 -10.73
CA ARG A 187 -0.32 -17.94 -11.68
C ARG A 187 1.14 -17.56 -11.90
N TYR A 188 1.50 -16.31 -11.71
CA TYR A 188 2.83 -15.76 -12.02
C TYR A 188 3.63 -15.43 -10.76
N VAL A 189 2.96 -15.00 -9.69
CA VAL A 189 3.60 -14.58 -8.44
C VAL A 189 2.83 -15.11 -7.22
N THR A 190 3.54 -15.27 -6.10
CA THR A 190 2.93 -15.72 -4.83
C THR A 190 2.25 -14.61 -4.03
N SER A 191 2.53 -13.34 -4.38
CA SER A 191 2.00 -12.15 -3.70
C SER A 191 1.39 -11.17 -4.71
N ALA A 192 0.35 -11.64 -5.42
CA ALA A 192 -0.28 -10.88 -6.49
C ALA A 192 -0.97 -9.58 -6.01
N ASN A 193 -1.51 -9.58 -4.78
CA ASN A 193 -2.07 -8.37 -4.16
C ASN A 193 -0.99 -7.31 -3.92
N TYR A 194 0.20 -7.70 -3.49
CA TYR A 194 1.32 -6.77 -3.30
C TYR A 194 1.85 -6.23 -4.63
N PHE A 195 1.88 -7.07 -5.66
CA PHE A 195 2.19 -6.61 -7.02
C PHE A 195 1.19 -5.55 -7.48
N GLY A 196 -0.11 -5.80 -7.33
CA GLY A 196 -1.16 -4.82 -7.65
C GLY A 196 -0.97 -3.50 -6.92
N GLU A 197 -0.66 -3.55 -5.63
CA GLU A 197 -0.45 -2.36 -4.79
C GLU A 197 0.79 -1.56 -5.22
N LEU A 198 1.89 -2.24 -5.59
CA LEU A 198 3.08 -1.56 -6.14
C LEU A 198 2.78 -0.89 -7.48
N VAL A 199 2.05 -1.55 -8.38
CA VAL A 199 1.63 -0.98 -9.67
C VAL A 199 0.72 0.22 -9.44
N GLU A 200 -0.24 0.12 -8.52
CA GLU A 200 -1.18 1.18 -8.16
C GLU A 200 -0.45 2.44 -7.70
N TRP A 201 0.44 2.32 -6.70
CA TRP A 201 1.17 3.47 -6.18
C TRP A 201 2.20 4.02 -7.17
N THR A 202 2.79 3.18 -8.02
CA THR A 202 3.63 3.66 -9.14
C THR A 202 2.81 4.50 -10.11
N GLY A 203 1.59 4.07 -10.46
CA GLY A 203 0.67 4.86 -11.26
C GLY A 203 0.32 6.20 -10.62
N PHE A 204 0.08 6.21 -9.30
CA PHE A 204 -0.16 7.42 -8.54
C PHE A 204 1.03 8.38 -8.54
N ALA A 205 2.25 7.86 -8.41
CA ALA A 205 3.46 8.66 -8.46
C ALA A 205 3.71 9.28 -9.84
N LEU A 206 3.43 8.55 -10.92
CA LEU A 206 3.47 9.05 -12.29
C LEU A 206 2.40 10.12 -12.54
N LEU A 207 1.16 9.89 -12.09
CA LEU A 207 0.06 10.84 -12.20
C LEU A 207 0.39 12.16 -11.52
N THR A 208 0.86 12.11 -10.28
CA THR A 208 1.10 13.31 -9.47
C THR A 208 2.45 13.97 -9.77
N ALA A 209 3.40 13.23 -10.35
CA ALA A 209 4.80 13.62 -10.49
C ALA A 209 5.40 14.18 -9.18
N SER A 210 4.91 13.69 -8.03
CA SER A 210 5.26 14.17 -6.69
C SER A 210 6.44 13.40 -6.11
N PRO A 211 7.49 14.08 -5.59
CA PRO A 211 8.56 13.40 -4.87
C PRO A 211 8.05 12.58 -3.68
N ALA A 212 7.07 13.09 -2.93
CA ALA A 212 6.46 12.36 -1.80
C ALA A 212 5.76 11.08 -2.26
N ALA A 213 5.11 11.09 -3.43
CA ALA A 213 4.49 9.88 -3.98
C ALA A 213 5.55 8.82 -4.38
N TRP A 214 6.71 9.22 -4.90
CA TRP A 214 7.82 8.29 -5.16
C TRP A 214 8.45 7.73 -3.88
N VAL A 215 8.59 8.54 -2.83
CA VAL A 215 8.99 8.06 -1.50
C VAL A 215 7.98 7.06 -0.96
N PHE A 216 6.69 7.28 -1.18
CA PHE A 216 5.64 6.34 -0.79
C PHE A 216 5.70 5.02 -1.58
N VAL A 217 5.96 5.05 -2.89
CA VAL A 217 6.24 3.83 -3.69
C VAL A 217 7.42 3.07 -3.10
N TRP A 218 8.49 3.76 -2.75
CA TRP A 218 9.68 3.16 -2.14
C TRP A 218 9.36 2.51 -0.78
N TRP A 219 8.60 3.18 0.09
CA TRP A 219 8.13 2.61 1.36
C TRP A 219 7.24 1.39 1.18
N THR A 220 6.34 1.44 0.20
CA THR A 220 5.50 0.29 -0.16
C THR A 220 6.38 -0.90 -0.59
N ALA A 221 7.36 -0.67 -1.46
CA ALA A 221 8.32 -1.70 -1.87
C ALA A 221 9.14 -2.21 -0.68
N ALA A 222 9.61 -1.32 0.19
CA ALA A 222 10.41 -1.67 1.37
C ALA A 222 9.66 -2.60 2.34
N ASN A 223 8.35 -2.47 2.43
CA ASN A 223 7.52 -3.36 3.24
C ASN A 223 7.10 -4.63 2.51
N LEU A 224 6.66 -4.51 1.26
CA LEU A 224 5.99 -5.61 0.57
C LEU A 224 6.97 -6.60 -0.08
N VAL A 225 8.14 -6.15 -0.54
CA VAL A 225 9.12 -7.03 -1.21
C VAL A 225 9.71 -8.08 -0.24
N PRO A 226 10.25 -7.70 0.94
CA PRO A 226 10.72 -8.69 1.90
C PRO A 226 9.60 -9.61 2.42
N ARG A 227 8.39 -9.07 2.57
CA ARG A 227 7.24 -9.84 2.98
C ARG A 227 6.82 -10.86 1.91
N ALA A 228 6.88 -10.50 0.64
CA ALA A 228 6.62 -11.42 -0.47
C ALA A 228 7.65 -12.56 -0.52
N ASP A 229 8.92 -12.28 -0.24
CA ASP A 229 9.95 -13.31 -0.09
C ASP A 229 9.64 -14.28 1.06
N ALA A 230 9.23 -13.74 2.20
CA ALA A 230 8.83 -14.57 3.34
C ALA A 230 7.61 -15.45 3.02
N ILE A 231 6.61 -14.93 2.30
CA ILE A 231 5.44 -15.69 1.84
C ILE A 231 5.84 -16.77 0.85
N TYR A 232 6.71 -16.46 -0.11
CA TYR A 232 7.21 -17.42 -1.09
C TYR A 232 7.93 -18.59 -0.40
N LYS A 233 8.85 -18.29 0.54
CA LYS A 233 9.57 -19.29 1.33
C LYS A 233 8.59 -20.16 2.12
N ARG A 234 7.61 -19.54 2.77
CA ARG A 234 6.57 -20.25 3.53
C ARG A 234 5.76 -21.20 2.64
N TYR A 235 5.38 -20.78 1.45
CA TYR A 235 4.67 -21.65 0.51
C TYR A 235 5.54 -22.79 0.01
N CYS A 236 6.83 -22.58 -0.23
CA CYS A 236 7.76 -23.67 -0.58
C CYS A 236 7.92 -24.68 0.57
N GLU A 237 7.96 -24.21 1.82
CA GLU A 237 8.03 -25.08 3.02
C GLU A 237 6.74 -25.89 3.22
N GLU A 238 5.57 -25.28 3.03
CA GLU A 238 4.27 -25.87 3.36
C GLU A 238 3.72 -26.77 2.23
N PHE A 239 3.89 -26.38 0.96
CA PHE A 239 3.33 -27.08 -0.20
C PHE A 239 4.38 -27.76 -1.07
N GLY A 240 5.65 -27.53 -0.82
CA GLY A 240 6.76 -28.00 -1.66
C GLY A 240 7.04 -27.08 -2.86
N LYS A 241 8.32 -27.01 -3.26
CA LYS A 241 8.78 -26.18 -4.36
C LYS A 241 8.13 -26.54 -5.71
N GLN A 242 7.78 -27.81 -5.91
CA GLN A 242 7.11 -28.28 -7.13
C GLN A 242 5.70 -27.68 -7.27
N ALA A 243 4.93 -27.61 -6.17
CA ALA A 243 3.60 -27.00 -6.19
C ALA A 243 3.65 -25.47 -6.43
N VAL A 244 4.66 -24.78 -5.89
CA VAL A 244 4.89 -23.36 -6.17
C VAL A 244 5.30 -23.16 -7.64
N GLY A 245 6.05 -24.09 -8.21
CA GLY A 245 6.45 -24.08 -9.63
C GLY A 245 7.35 -22.90 -10.01
N SER A 246 7.11 -22.33 -11.17
CA SER A 246 7.89 -21.21 -11.72
C SER A 246 7.47 -19.82 -11.19
N ARG A 247 6.48 -19.76 -10.27
CA ARG A 247 5.99 -18.50 -9.72
C ARG A 247 7.11 -17.71 -9.07
N LYS A 248 7.06 -16.41 -9.25
CA LYS A 248 7.98 -15.46 -8.63
C LYS A 248 7.39 -14.94 -7.31
N ARG A 249 8.13 -14.10 -6.58
CA ARG A 249 7.69 -13.55 -5.28
C ARG A 249 6.61 -12.48 -5.45
N ILE A 250 6.94 -11.43 -6.22
CA ILE A 250 6.07 -10.25 -6.34
C ILE A 250 6.02 -9.69 -7.76
N ILE A 251 7.12 -9.69 -8.53
CA ILE A 251 7.15 -9.16 -9.91
C ILE A 251 7.12 -10.34 -10.90
N PRO A 252 6.07 -10.46 -11.75
CA PRO A 252 5.96 -11.53 -12.72
C PRO A 252 7.23 -11.68 -13.56
N TYR A 253 7.70 -12.91 -13.73
CA TYR A 253 8.88 -13.32 -14.48
C TYR A 253 10.25 -12.84 -13.93
N ILE A 254 10.29 -11.84 -13.05
CA ILE A 254 11.54 -11.22 -12.56
C ILE A 254 11.88 -11.70 -11.14
N TYR A 255 11.03 -11.37 -10.16
CA TYR A 255 11.35 -11.59 -8.73
C TYR A 255 10.18 -12.12 -7.93
#